data_ef2624ada9a1f6d8d02fcd6e9dc01181
#
_entry.id   ef2624ada9a1f6d8d02fcd6e9dc01181
#
_cell.length_a   1.000
_cell.length_b   1.000
_cell.length_c   1.000
_cell.angle_alpha   90.00
_cell.angle_beta   90.00
_cell.angle_gamma   90.00
#
_symmetry.space_group_name_H-M   'P 1'
#
loop_
_entity.id
_entity.type
_entity.pdbx_description
1 polymer ?
#
loop_
_entity_poly.entity_id
_entity_poly.type
_entity_poly.pdbx_seq_one_letter_code
_entity_poly.pdbx_strand_id
1 'polypeptide(L)'
;MLEIKDILSVLGNVINGLSGMIMGLSFGFLSAPTALGYCAGIVGMLAFKTVIPINIQGETIVLAGTVGKNFRERISIVFFSGIIMVALGALGLLQRIVDFAGPSIISGMEAGVGIIVIRVAIDLIKANKNTGIVSLVSAFLVYFLSKDLNWTLISSMLASIVFFLIQNKGPMEEVKEDGKFKFFKPITNFNVIRGALALTCLSIGTNIAYSGIVAGMAKVDNPNVDGLTIYSGAADVLTGLFGGTPVEITLSSTAAAPHPIAAGILLMIAMALILFARLVPKMARYIPSASISGFLFVLGSMVSVPMSASASFSGADTANTLAAGATIAVTALVDPFVGLLAGIMIRFLSVASGIAA
;
A
#
# COMPACT_ATOMS: atom_id res chain seq x y z
N MET A 1 6.74 25.93 15.80
CA MET A 1 7.73 25.00 16.42
C MET A 1 7.05 23.64 16.47
N LEU A 2 7.72 22.55 16.10
CA LEU A 2 7.10 21.19 16.14
C LEU A 2 6.74 20.85 17.59
N GLU A 3 5.56 20.24 17.76
CA GLU A 3 5.07 19.77 19.05
C GLU A 3 5.34 18.29 19.25
N ILE A 4 5.23 17.79 20.47
CA ILE A 4 5.41 16.37 20.80
C ILE A 4 4.43 15.51 20.00
N LYS A 5 3.20 15.99 19.76
CA LYS A 5 2.20 15.28 18.96
C LYS A 5 2.62 15.10 17.49
N ASP A 6 3.31 16.11 16.90
CA ASP A 6 3.88 15.97 15.55
C ASP A 6 4.90 14.84 15.51
N ILE A 7 5.81 14.78 16.49
CA ILE A 7 6.86 13.77 16.57
C ILE A 7 6.26 12.36 16.77
N LEU A 8 5.27 12.22 17.66
CA LEU A 8 4.62 10.94 17.90
C LEU A 8 3.89 10.42 16.65
N SER A 9 3.21 11.30 15.91
CA SER A 9 2.56 10.92 14.65
C SER A 9 3.57 10.50 13.59
N VAL A 10 4.71 11.17 13.49
CA VAL A 10 5.83 10.80 12.60
C VAL A 10 6.38 9.42 12.97
N LEU A 11 6.67 9.16 14.25
CA LEU A 11 7.21 7.88 14.70
C LEU A 11 6.30 6.70 14.37
N GLY A 12 4.98 6.84 14.59
CA GLY A 12 4.02 5.79 14.23
C GLY A 12 4.05 5.46 12.73
N ASN A 13 4.09 6.48 11.88
CA ASN A 13 4.15 6.28 10.42
C ASN A 13 5.54 5.81 9.92
N VAL A 14 6.63 6.17 10.60
CA VAL A 14 7.97 5.61 10.32
C VAL A 14 7.96 4.10 10.59
N ILE A 15 7.41 3.65 11.72
CA ILE A 15 7.30 2.21 12.04
C ILE A 15 6.48 1.48 10.98
N ASN A 16 5.37 2.07 10.53
CA ASN A 16 4.56 1.51 9.44
C ASN A 16 5.37 1.39 8.14
N GLY A 17 6.06 2.45 7.71
CA GLY A 17 6.91 2.44 6.53
C GLY A 17 8.07 1.44 6.61
N LEU A 18 8.69 1.31 7.79
CA LEU A 18 9.75 0.31 8.02
C LEU A 18 9.24 -1.11 7.88
N SER A 19 8.04 -1.42 8.41
CA SER A 19 7.44 -2.74 8.27
C SER A 19 7.12 -3.06 6.81
N GLY A 20 6.60 -2.09 6.06
CA GLY A 20 6.40 -2.18 4.62
C GLY A 20 7.71 -2.45 3.87
N MET A 21 8.81 -1.74 4.22
CA MET A 21 10.10 -2.00 3.57
C MET A 21 10.66 -3.39 3.87
N ILE A 22 10.52 -3.90 5.09
CA ILE A 22 10.92 -5.28 5.43
C ILE A 22 10.16 -6.29 4.58
N MET A 23 8.87 -6.07 4.38
CA MET A 23 8.08 -6.88 3.44
C MET A 23 8.58 -6.71 1.99
N GLY A 24 8.90 -5.49 1.57
CA GLY A 24 9.49 -5.20 0.26
C GLY A 24 10.78 -5.98 0.03
N LEU A 25 11.67 -6.04 1.04
CA LEU A 25 12.88 -6.86 0.98
C LEU A 25 12.59 -8.35 0.75
N SER A 26 11.51 -8.89 1.33
CA SER A 26 11.12 -10.29 1.13
C SER A 26 10.68 -10.59 -0.31
N PHE A 27 10.19 -9.58 -1.03
CA PHE A 27 9.92 -9.64 -2.47
C PHE A 27 11.13 -9.25 -3.33
N GLY A 28 12.29 -8.93 -2.72
CA GLY A 28 13.53 -8.59 -3.39
C GLY A 28 13.67 -7.14 -3.82
N PHE A 29 12.77 -6.24 -3.41
CA PHE A 29 12.96 -4.81 -3.60
C PHE A 29 14.15 -4.30 -2.78
N LEU A 30 14.73 -3.17 -3.20
CA LEU A 30 15.90 -2.58 -2.57
C LEU A 30 15.51 -1.39 -1.67
N SER A 31 16.09 -1.30 -0.48
CA SER A 31 15.74 -0.25 0.50
C SER A 31 16.28 1.13 0.09
N ALA A 32 17.57 1.22 -0.23
CA ALA A 32 18.17 2.51 -0.55
C ALA A 32 17.54 3.22 -1.76
N PRO A 33 17.22 2.56 -2.89
CA PRO A 33 16.49 3.20 -3.99
C PRO A 33 15.09 3.68 -3.63
N THR A 34 14.41 3.04 -2.69
CA THR A 34 13.09 3.48 -2.23
C THR A 34 13.14 4.87 -1.59
N ALA A 35 14.29 5.29 -1.04
CA ALA A 35 14.48 6.64 -0.52
C ALA A 35 14.26 7.73 -1.60
N LEU A 36 14.52 7.45 -2.88
CA LEU A 36 14.27 8.39 -3.98
C LEU A 36 12.78 8.71 -4.11
N GLY A 37 11.90 7.75 -3.84
CA GLY A 37 10.46 7.97 -3.81
C GLY A 37 10.07 8.99 -2.73
N TYR A 38 10.62 8.88 -1.54
CA TYR A 38 10.38 9.87 -0.49
C TYR A 38 10.93 11.25 -0.84
N CYS A 39 12.07 11.35 -1.52
CA CYS A 39 12.57 12.62 -2.02
C CYS A 39 11.59 13.25 -3.03
N ALA A 40 11.05 12.47 -3.96
CA ALA A 40 10.02 12.94 -4.87
C ALA A 40 8.73 13.36 -4.13
N GLY A 41 8.34 12.60 -3.10
CA GLY A 41 7.21 12.93 -2.23
C GLY A 41 7.36 14.27 -1.51
N ILE A 42 8.55 14.55 -0.96
CA ILE A 42 8.85 15.85 -0.32
C ILE A 42 8.69 17.00 -1.32
N VAL A 43 9.29 16.86 -2.51
CA VAL A 43 9.18 17.87 -3.57
C VAL A 43 7.73 18.06 -4.00
N GLY A 44 7.00 16.96 -4.21
CA GLY A 44 5.60 17.00 -4.61
C GLY A 44 4.70 17.61 -3.53
N MET A 45 4.87 17.21 -2.28
CA MET A 45 4.11 17.75 -1.16
C MET A 45 4.29 19.26 -1.01
N LEU A 46 5.50 19.77 -1.21
CA LEU A 46 5.80 21.20 -1.21
C LEU A 46 5.24 21.92 -2.45
N ALA A 47 5.41 21.32 -3.65
CA ALA A 47 4.95 21.91 -4.90
C ALA A 47 3.42 22.05 -4.97
N PHE A 48 2.71 21.01 -4.56
CA PHE A 48 1.23 20.98 -4.57
C PHE A 48 0.59 21.47 -3.27
N LYS A 49 1.40 21.86 -2.27
CA LYS A 49 0.96 22.37 -0.95
C LYS A 49 -0.06 21.46 -0.29
N THR A 50 0.16 20.15 -0.36
CA THR A 50 -0.73 19.15 0.21
C THR A 50 -0.33 18.78 1.64
N VAL A 51 -1.28 18.27 2.41
CA VAL A 51 -1.06 17.74 3.78
C VAL A 51 -0.86 16.22 3.81
N ILE A 52 -0.85 15.58 2.63
CA ILE A 52 -0.90 14.13 2.50
C ILE A 52 0.48 13.60 2.11
N PRO A 53 1.21 12.95 3.02
CA PRO A 53 2.49 12.34 2.69
C PRO A 53 2.30 11.02 1.94
N ILE A 54 3.35 10.58 1.25
CA ILE A 54 3.47 9.22 0.73
C ILE A 54 4.27 8.36 1.70
N ASN A 55 3.98 7.07 1.68
CA ASN A 55 4.69 6.07 2.48
C ASN A 55 4.67 4.72 1.75
N ILE A 56 5.39 3.75 2.28
CA ILE A 56 5.38 2.38 1.77
C ILE A 56 4.09 1.71 2.25
N GLN A 57 3.28 1.19 1.32
CA GLN A 57 2.04 0.49 1.61
C GLN A 57 2.20 -1.03 1.44
N GLY A 58 1.55 -1.79 2.34
CA GLY A 58 1.57 -3.25 2.29
C GLY A 58 0.88 -3.81 1.06
N GLU A 59 -0.28 -3.27 0.71
CA GLU A 59 -1.13 -3.74 -0.38
C GLU A 59 -0.44 -3.59 -1.74
N THR A 60 0.21 -2.46 -2.00
CA THR A 60 0.89 -2.18 -3.27
C THR A 60 2.14 -3.05 -3.44
N ILE A 61 2.88 -3.30 -2.35
CA ILE A 61 4.02 -4.21 -2.34
C ILE A 61 3.57 -5.64 -2.61
N VAL A 62 2.52 -6.09 -1.92
CA VAL A 62 1.96 -7.43 -2.11
C VAL A 62 1.51 -7.62 -3.55
N LEU A 63 0.83 -6.64 -4.12
CA LEU A 63 0.36 -6.70 -5.50
C LEU A 63 1.52 -6.76 -6.49
N ALA A 64 2.47 -5.82 -6.44
CA ALA A 64 3.64 -5.82 -7.31
C ALA A 64 4.50 -7.08 -7.11
N GLY A 65 4.64 -7.52 -5.86
CA GLY A 65 5.43 -8.68 -5.47
C GLY A 65 4.86 -10.02 -5.95
N THR A 66 3.52 -10.16 -5.97
CA THR A 66 2.84 -11.41 -6.36
C THR A 66 2.59 -11.51 -7.85
N VAL A 67 2.26 -10.41 -8.52
CA VAL A 67 2.04 -10.40 -9.99
C VAL A 67 3.36 -10.52 -10.75
N GLY A 68 4.41 -9.81 -10.30
CA GLY A 68 5.75 -9.91 -10.88
C GLY A 68 6.45 -11.21 -10.47
N LYS A 69 6.79 -12.06 -11.46
CA LYS A 69 7.42 -13.37 -11.23
C LYS A 69 8.87 -13.29 -10.77
N ASN A 70 9.54 -12.21 -11.09
CA ASN A 70 10.95 -11.98 -10.76
C ASN A 70 11.20 -10.49 -10.47
N PHE A 71 12.39 -10.18 -9.94
CA PHE A 71 12.77 -8.81 -9.58
C PHE A 71 12.57 -7.80 -10.71
N ARG A 72 12.98 -8.15 -11.95
CA ARG A 72 12.88 -7.24 -13.10
C ARG A 72 11.42 -6.93 -13.47
N GLU A 73 10.54 -7.92 -13.40
CA GLU A 73 9.11 -7.68 -13.62
C GLU A 73 8.53 -6.80 -12.53
N ARG A 74 8.83 -7.05 -11.25
CA ARG A 74 8.32 -6.29 -10.11
C ARG A 74 8.64 -4.82 -10.20
N ILE A 75 9.92 -4.47 -10.41
CA ILE A 75 10.34 -3.07 -10.55
C ILE A 75 9.80 -2.42 -11.82
N SER A 76 9.62 -3.18 -12.91
CA SER A 76 9.01 -2.67 -14.14
C SER A 76 7.50 -2.40 -13.97
N ILE A 77 6.80 -3.22 -13.18
CA ILE A 77 5.41 -2.97 -12.79
C ILE A 77 5.29 -1.63 -12.06
N VAL A 78 6.13 -1.39 -11.05
CA VAL A 78 6.17 -0.12 -10.31
C VAL A 78 6.46 1.06 -11.25
N PHE A 79 7.47 0.93 -12.11
CA PHE A 79 7.85 1.97 -13.04
C PHE A 79 6.71 2.36 -14.01
N PHE A 80 6.08 1.36 -14.67
CA PHE A 80 5.01 1.64 -15.63
C PHE A 80 3.73 2.11 -14.95
N SER A 81 3.39 1.60 -13.75
CA SER A 81 2.31 2.13 -12.95
C SER A 81 2.54 3.61 -12.63
N GLY A 82 3.74 3.96 -12.18
CA GLY A 82 4.11 5.34 -11.91
C GLY A 82 3.94 6.26 -13.13
N ILE A 83 4.38 5.82 -14.32
CA ILE A 83 4.17 6.61 -15.57
C ILE A 83 2.68 6.82 -15.84
N ILE A 84 1.86 5.77 -15.72
CA ILE A 84 0.42 5.87 -15.97
C ILE A 84 -0.21 6.82 -14.95
N MET A 85 0.16 6.73 -13.67
CA MET A 85 -0.35 7.61 -12.62
C MET A 85 0.02 9.08 -12.85
N VAL A 86 1.28 9.37 -13.23
CA VAL A 86 1.69 10.73 -13.61
C VAL A 86 0.86 11.25 -14.80
N ALA A 87 0.66 10.42 -15.82
CA ALA A 87 -0.14 10.82 -16.97
C ALA A 87 -1.61 11.08 -16.60
N LEU A 88 -2.22 10.22 -15.80
CA LEU A 88 -3.60 10.37 -15.34
C LEU A 88 -3.79 11.64 -14.49
N GLY A 89 -2.88 11.91 -13.55
CA GLY A 89 -2.92 13.12 -12.75
C GLY A 89 -2.68 14.39 -13.57
N ALA A 90 -1.69 14.36 -14.49
CA ALA A 90 -1.41 15.51 -15.35
C ALA A 90 -2.55 15.86 -16.33
N LEU A 91 -3.35 14.87 -16.73
CA LEU A 91 -4.52 15.05 -17.59
C LEU A 91 -5.83 15.29 -16.81
N GLY A 92 -5.81 15.26 -15.49
CA GLY A 92 -7.00 15.41 -14.64
C GLY A 92 -8.05 14.32 -14.87
N LEU A 93 -7.61 13.09 -15.13
CA LEU A 93 -8.50 11.98 -15.52
C LEU A 93 -8.93 11.10 -14.35
N LEU A 94 -8.34 11.27 -13.18
CA LEU A 94 -8.56 10.37 -12.05
C LEU A 94 -10.03 10.31 -11.65
N GLN A 95 -10.64 11.46 -11.41
CA GLN A 95 -12.05 11.54 -11.03
C GLN A 95 -12.96 10.98 -12.13
N ARG A 96 -12.67 11.23 -13.40
CA ARG A 96 -13.47 10.71 -14.52
C ARG A 96 -13.46 9.18 -14.59
N ILE A 97 -12.31 8.55 -14.29
CA ILE A 97 -12.21 7.08 -14.26
C ILE A 97 -13.06 6.51 -13.12
N VAL A 98 -13.01 7.14 -11.95
CA VAL A 98 -13.82 6.71 -10.79
C VAL A 98 -15.31 6.92 -11.05
N ASP A 99 -15.71 8.06 -11.60
CA ASP A 99 -17.11 8.32 -11.95
C ASP A 99 -17.62 7.32 -13.00
N PHE A 100 -16.77 6.96 -13.97
CA PHE A 100 -17.10 5.95 -14.98
C PHE A 100 -17.24 4.55 -14.39
N ALA A 101 -16.28 4.10 -13.57
CA ALA A 101 -16.33 2.80 -12.91
C ALA A 101 -17.46 2.72 -11.87
N GLY A 102 -17.67 3.80 -11.14
CA GLY A 102 -18.61 3.90 -10.05
C GLY A 102 -18.06 3.41 -8.71
N PRO A 103 -18.57 3.96 -7.59
CA PRO A 103 -18.06 3.69 -6.26
C PRO A 103 -18.16 2.21 -5.86
N SER A 104 -19.24 1.52 -6.26
CA SER A 104 -19.44 0.10 -5.95
C SER A 104 -18.35 -0.80 -6.53
N ILE A 105 -17.91 -0.53 -7.76
CA ILE A 105 -16.85 -1.30 -8.44
C ILE A 105 -15.49 -0.96 -7.82
N ILE A 106 -15.19 0.32 -7.59
CA ILE A 106 -13.92 0.74 -6.98
C ILE A 106 -13.76 0.15 -5.57
N SER A 107 -14.76 0.29 -4.72
CA SER A 107 -14.72 -0.30 -3.37
C SER A 107 -14.72 -1.83 -3.42
N GLY A 108 -15.40 -2.46 -4.38
CA GLY A 108 -15.34 -3.90 -4.61
C GLY A 108 -13.91 -4.36 -4.96
N MET A 109 -13.21 -3.61 -5.78
CA MET A 109 -11.80 -3.87 -6.11
C MET A 109 -10.90 -3.81 -4.88
N GLU A 110 -11.05 -2.79 -4.04
CA GLU A 110 -10.28 -2.65 -2.79
C GLU A 110 -10.57 -3.81 -1.82
N ALA A 111 -11.84 -4.24 -1.70
CA ALA A 111 -12.19 -5.42 -0.90
C ALA A 111 -11.50 -6.69 -1.43
N GLY A 112 -11.45 -6.88 -2.75
CA GLY A 112 -10.72 -7.97 -3.39
C GLY A 112 -9.22 -7.95 -3.09
N VAL A 113 -8.61 -6.76 -3.08
CA VAL A 113 -7.19 -6.58 -2.67
C VAL A 113 -7.00 -6.96 -1.19
N GLY A 114 -7.93 -6.58 -0.31
CA GLY A 114 -7.90 -7.00 1.08
C GLY A 114 -7.85 -8.54 1.23
N ILE A 115 -8.57 -9.28 0.38
CA ILE A 115 -8.49 -10.76 0.34
C ILE A 115 -7.11 -11.24 -0.14
N ILE A 116 -6.48 -10.57 -1.11
CA ILE A 116 -5.10 -10.90 -1.54
C ILE A 116 -4.14 -10.72 -0.36
N VAL A 117 -4.27 -9.63 0.39
CA VAL A 117 -3.42 -9.35 1.58
C VAL A 117 -3.58 -10.44 2.65
N ILE A 118 -4.82 -10.91 2.92
CA ILE A 118 -5.07 -12.04 3.83
C ILE A 118 -4.35 -13.30 3.34
N ARG A 119 -4.43 -13.60 2.05
CA ARG A 119 -3.77 -14.78 1.46
C ARG A 119 -2.25 -14.72 1.67
N VAL A 120 -1.63 -13.57 1.40
CA VAL A 120 -0.20 -13.37 1.64
C VAL A 120 0.15 -13.51 3.13
N ALA A 121 -0.67 -12.97 4.03
CA ALA A 121 -0.47 -13.17 5.46
C ALA A 121 -0.45 -14.65 5.85
N ILE A 122 -1.39 -15.45 5.33
CA ILE A 122 -1.45 -16.89 5.55
C ILE A 122 -0.18 -17.59 5.01
N ASP A 123 0.31 -17.19 3.85
CA ASP A 123 1.51 -17.79 3.26
C ASP A 123 2.77 -17.45 4.07
N LEU A 124 2.87 -16.21 4.60
CA LEU A 124 3.93 -15.84 5.55
C LEU A 124 3.86 -16.65 6.85
N ILE A 125 2.65 -16.92 7.38
CA ILE A 125 2.46 -17.79 8.54
C ILE A 125 2.95 -19.21 8.23
N LYS A 126 2.60 -19.75 7.06
CA LYS A 126 3.04 -21.11 6.66
C LYS A 126 4.55 -21.20 6.53
N ALA A 127 5.23 -20.15 6.06
CA ALA A 127 6.68 -20.11 5.89
C ALA A 127 7.45 -20.19 7.22
N ASN A 128 6.92 -19.58 8.30
CA ASN A 128 7.45 -19.72 9.66
C ASN A 128 6.28 -19.78 10.64
N LYS A 129 5.75 -20.99 10.82
CA LYS A 129 4.50 -21.24 11.51
C LYS A 129 4.47 -20.70 12.95
N ASN A 130 5.50 -20.96 13.74
CA ASN A 130 5.52 -20.57 15.14
C ASN A 130 5.56 -19.03 15.28
N THR A 131 6.46 -18.36 14.59
CA THR A 131 6.57 -16.90 14.58
C THR A 131 5.29 -16.25 14.04
N GLY A 132 4.74 -16.80 12.96
CA GLY A 132 3.52 -16.29 12.34
C GLY A 132 2.28 -16.43 13.25
N ILE A 133 2.15 -17.54 13.99
CA ILE A 133 1.06 -17.72 14.96
C ILE A 133 1.18 -16.71 16.10
N VAL A 134 2.39 -16.51 16.64
CA VAL A 134 2.61 -15.49 17.70
C VAL A 134 2.25 -14.10 17.18
N SER A 135 2.68 -13.75 15.97
CA SER A 135 2.31 -12.49 15.31
C SER A 135 0.78 -12.35 15.19
N LEU A 136 0.10 -13.40 14.72
CA LEU A 136 -1.35 -13.40 14.53
C LEU A 136 -2.12 -13.24 15.83
N VAL A 137 -1.78 -14.01 16.86
CA VAL A 137 -2.44 -13.95 18.16
C VAL A 137 -2.25 -12.59 18.82
N SER A 138 -1.03 -12.05 18.82
CA SER A 138 -0.77 -10.73 19.39
C SER A 138 -1.46 -9.61 18.60
N ALA A 139 -1.53 -9.72 17.27
CA ALA A 139 -2.25 -8.76 16.44
C ALA A 139 -3.75 -8.73 16.79
N PHE A 140 -4.40 -9.90 16.87
CA PHE A 140 -5.80 -9.98 17.26
C PHE A 140 -6.06 -9.42 18.64
N LEU A 141 -5.28 -9.84 19.65
CA LEU A 141 -5.44 -9.37 21.02
C LEU A 141 -5.38 -7.84 21.11
N VAL A 142 -4.34 -7.25 20.52
CA VAL A 142 -4.16 -5.80 20.60
C VAL A 142 -5.20 -5.05 19.76
N TYR A 143 -5.55 -5.54 18.58
CA TYR A 143 -6.60 -4.91 17.77
C TYR A 143 -7.96 -4.92 18.48
N PHE A 144 -8.36 -6.02 19.11
CA PHE A 144 -9.63 -6.07 19.83
C PHE A 144 -9.66 -5.15 21.05
N LEU A 145 -8.52 -4.95 21.71
CA LEU A 145 -8.41 -4.07 22.89
C LEU A 145 -8.30 -2.59 22.53
N SER A 146 -7.47 -2.25 21.52
CA SER A 146 -7.14 -0.86 21.20
C SER A 146 -7.93 -0.28 20.03
N LYS A 147 -8.39 -1.13 19.10
CA LYS A 147 -8.96 -0.75 17.79
C LYS A 147 -8.02 0.13 16.94
N ASP A 148 -6.72 0.11 17.25
CA ASP A 148 -5.69 0.93 16.63
C ASP A 148 -4.70 0.05 15.84
N LEU A 149 -4.55 0.35 14.55
CA LEU A 149 -3.68 -0.42 13.66
C LEU A 149 -2.18 -0.23 13.95
N ASN A 150 -1.78 0.95 14.48
CA ASN A 150 -0.37 1.19 14.80
C ASN A 150 0.06 0.34 16.00
N TRP A 151 -0.75 0.31 17.06
CA TRP A 151 -0.50 -0.57 18.20
C TRP A 151 -0.55 -2.04 17.81
N THR A 152 -1.47 -2.41 16.92
CA THR A 152 -1.56 -3.78 16.39
C THR A 152 -0.29 -4.17 15.64
N LEU A 153 0.22 -3.31 14.76
CA LEU A 153 1.47 -3.52 14.03
C LEU A 153 2.65 -3.67 15.00
N ILE A 154 2.83 -2.70 15.90
CA ILE A 154 3.97 -2.68 16.84
C ILE A 154 3.97 -3.93 17.70
N SER A 155 2.83 -4.28 18.30
CA SER A 155 2.74 -5.41 19.21
C SER A 155 2.94 -6.76 18.50
N SER A 156 2.34 -6.94 17.32
CA SER A 156 2.48 -8.18 16.56
C SER A 156 3.92 -8.40 16.12
N MET A 157 4.61 -7.35 15.69
CA MET A 157 6.01 -7.41 15.33
C MET A 157 6.88 -7.67 16.54
N LEU A 158 6.77 -6.88 17.62
CA LEU A 158 7.62 -7.03 18.81
C LEU A 158 7.47 -8.42 19.44
N ALA A 159 6.24 -8.87 19.68
CA ALA A 159 6.01 -10.18 20.27
C ALA A 159 6.61 -11.32 19.43
N SER A 160 6.41 -11.28 18.12
CA SER A 160 6.91 -12.32 17.22
C SER A 160 8.41 -12.25 17.00
N ILE A 161 9.03 -11.06 17.01
CA ILE A 161 10.49 -10.88 16.93
C ILE A 161 11.14 -11.46 18.20
N VAL A 162 10.64 -11.07 19.38
CA VAL A 162 11.16 -11.59 20.66
C VAL A 162 11.06 -13.11 20.69
N PHE A 163 9.90 -13.65 20.32
CA PHE A 163 9.71 -15.10 20.25
C PHE A 163 10.70 -15.77 19.28
N PHE A 164 10.88 -15.21 18.08
CA PHE A 164 11.79 -15.72 17.07
C PHE A 164 13.25 -15.74 17.56
N LEU A 165 13.71 -14.66 18.18
CA LEU A 165 15.08 -14.56 18.70
C LEU A 165 15.35 -15.53 19.83
N ILE A 166 14.37 -15.79 20.70
CA ILE A 166 14.46 -16.79 21.76
C ILE A 166 14.52 -18.20 21.16
N GLN A 167 13.66 -18.50 20.19
CA GLN A 167 13.57 -19.85 19.60
C GLN A 167 14.81 -20.19 18.77
N ASN A 168 15.31 -19.24 17.95
CA ASN A 168 16.42 -19.52 17.02
C ASN A 168 17.79 -19.15 17.58
N LYS A 169 17.91 -18.72 18.84
CA LYS A 169 19.18 -18.34 19.50
C LYS A 169 20.02 -17.31 18.74
N GLY A 170 19.39 -16.48 17.92
CA GLY A 170 20.08 -15.42 17.19
C GLY A 170 19.38 -14.88 15.95
N PRO A 171 19.97 -13.88 15.31
CA PRO A 171 19.45 -13.27 14.10
C PRO A 171 19.64 -14.16 12.86
N MET A 172 18.85 -13.87 11.82
CA MET A 172 19.03 -14.47 10.48
C MET A 172 20.28 -13.95 9.78
N GLU A 173 20.66 -14.57 8.66
CA GLU A 173 21.66 -14.00 7.77
C GLU A 173 21.21 -12.63 7.27
N GLU A 174 22.16 -11.71 7.16
CA GLU A 174 21.90 -10.36 6.68
C GLU A 174 21.50 -10.40 5.21
N VAL A 175 20.39 -9.72 4.86
CA VAL A 175 20.01 -9.49 3.47
C VAL A 175 21.04 -8.54 2.86
N LYS A 176 21.94 -9.06 2.05
CA LYS A 176 22.96 -8.26 1.38
C LYS A 176 22.32 -7.48 0.24
N GLU A 177 22.11 -6.20 0.43
CA GLU A 177 21.85 -5.28 -0.67
C GLU A 177 23.15 -4.87 -1.35
N ASP A 178 23.18 -4.93 -2.67
CA ASP A 178 24.29 -4.41 -3.46
C ASP A 178 24.39 -2.89 -3.23
N GLY A 179 25.52 -2.45 -2.72
CA GLY A 179 25.73 -1.07 -2.22
C GLY A 179 25.64 0.04 -3.28
N LYS A 180 25.40 -0.27 -4.54
CA LYS A 180 25.42 0.69 -5.63
C LYS A 180 24.02 0.92 -6.15
N PHE A 181 23.64 2.19 -6.32
CA PHE A 181 22.49 2.54 -7.13
C PHE A 181 22.74 2.06 -8.56
N LYS A 182 21.94 1.07 -9.01
CA LYS A 182 21.97 0.57 -10.37
C LYS A 182 20.73 1.02 -11.09
N PHE A 183 20.89 1.53 -12.28
CA PHE A 183 19.79 1.78 -13.19
C PHE A 183 19.35 0.45 -13.81
N PHE A 184 18.06 0.15 -13.69
CA PHE A 184 17.47 -1.03 -14.29
C PHE A 184 16.57 -0.59 -15.44
N LYS A 185 16.97 -0.93 -16.68
CA LYS A 185 16.11 -0.71 -17.84
C LYS A 185 14.81 -1.51 -17.65
N PRO A 186 13.63 -0.85 -17.64
CA PRO A 186 12.35 -1.55 -17.52
C PRO A 186 12.16 -2.55 -18.66
N ILE A 187 11.51 -3.67 -18.36
CA ILE A 187 11.14 -4.70 -19.33
C ILE A 187 9.64 -4.65 -19.57
N THR A 188 9.22 -5.02 -20.77
CA THR A 188 7.81 -5.10 -21.14
C THR A 188 7.46 -6.54 -21.52
N ASN A 189 6.47 -7.08 -20.86
CA ASN A 189 5.82 -8.34 -21.23
C ASN A 189 4.37 -8.30 -20.73
N PHE A 190 3.58 -9.28 -21.08
CA PHE A 190 2.16 -9.35 -20.68
C PHE A 190 1.95 -9.23 -19.16
N ASN A 191 2.77 -9.92 -18.35
CA ASN A 191 2.66 -9.84 -16.89
C ASN A 191 2.96 -8.45 -16.36
N VAL A 192 3.99 -7.77 -16.91
CA VAL A 192 4.35 -6.41 -16.50
C VAL A 192 3.25 -5.42 -16.86
N ILE A 193 2.71 -5.50 -18.09
CA ILE A 193 1.62 -4.60 -18.51
C ILE A 193 0.39 -4.81 -17.62
N ARG A 194 -0.04 -6.07 -17.45
CA ARG A 194 -1.17 -6.41 -16.58
C ARG A 194 -0.93 -5.98 -15.13
N GLY A 195 0.26 -6.24 -14.59
CA GLY A 195 0.63 -5.85 -13.24
C GLY A 195 0.68 -4.34 -13.04
N ALA A 196 1.20 -3.59 -14.02
CA ALA A 196 1.22 -2.13 -13.98
C ALA A 196 -0.21 -1.55 -13.99
N LEU A 197 -1.09 -2.08 -14.84
CA LEU A 197 -2.50 -1.70 -14.85
C LEU A 197 -3.20 -2.07 -13.54
N ALA A 198 -2.92 -3.25 -12.98
CA ALA A 198 -3.47 -3.68 -11.70
C ALA A 198 -3.02 -2.77 -10.54
N LEU A 199 -1.72 -2.42 -10.49
CA LEU A 199 -1.18 -1.50 -9.49
C LEU A 199 -1.78 -0.10 -9.68
N THR A 200 -1.87 0.40 -10.91
CA THR A 200 -2.53 1.67 -11.22
C THR A 200 -3.98 1.71 -10.75
N CYS A 201 -4.76 0.65 -11.00
CA CYS A 201 -6.15 0.58 -10.54
C CYS A 201 -6.25 0.65 -9.01
N LEU A 202 -5.38 -0.08 -8.29
CA LEU A 202 -5.32 0.01 -6.83
C LEU A 202 -4.97 1.43 -6.38
N SER A 203 -3.93 2.04 -6.96
CA SER A 203 -3.49 3.40 -6.61
C SER A 203 -4.57 4.46 -6.89
N ILE A 204 -5.37 4.31 -7.95
CA ILE A 204 -6.53 5.19 -8.21
C ILE A 204 -7.53 5.13 -7.04
N GLY A 205 -7.92 3.92 -6.64
CA GLY A 205 -8.86 3.73 -5.54
C GLY A 205 -8.34 4.31 -4.22
N THR A 206 -7.11 3.93 -3.84
CA THR A 206 -6.49 4.39 -2.60
C THR A 206 -6.23 5.90 -2.60
N ASN A 207 -5.81 6.50 -3.71
CA ASN A 207 -5.58 7.94 -3.80
C ASN A 207 -6.85 8.74 -3.55
N ILE A 208 -8.00 8.28 -4.05
CA ILE A 208 -9.28 8.94 -3.81
C ILE A 208 -9.77 8.70 -2.38
N ALA A 209 -9.81 7.44 -1.94
CA ALA A 209 -10.31 7.09 -0.62
C ALA A 209 -9.47 7.73 0.50
N TYR A 210 -8.14 7.58 0.42
CA TYR A 210 -7.26 8.05 1.48
C TYR A 210 -7.08 9.58 1.45
N SER A 211 -7.10 10.20 0.27
CA SER A 211 -7.01 11.66 0.19
C SER A 211 -8.19 12.33 0.90
N GLY A 212 -9.41 11.82 0.72
CA GLY A 212 -10.59 12.33 1.41
C GLY A 212 -10.49 12.19 2.94
N ILE A 213 -10.10 11.01 3.42
CA ILE A 213 -9.96 10.73 4.86
C ILE A 213 -8.85 11.61 5.47
N VAL A 214 -7.67 11.64 4.86
CA VAL A 214 -6.50 12.37 5.38
C VAL A 214 -6.73 13.88 5.32
N ALA A 215 -7.35 14.39 4.26
CA ALA A 215 -7.75 15.80 4.17
C ALA A 215 -8.77 16.17 5.26
N GLY A 216 -9.77 15.31 5.51
CA GLY A 216 -10.73 15.50 6.60
C GLY A 216 -10.06 15.54 7.99
N MET A 217 -9.07 14.68 8.24
CA MET A 217 -8.27 14.74 9.48
C MET A 217 -7.50 16.05 9.64
N ALA A 218 -6.99 16.60 8.54
CA ALA A 218 -6.28 17.88 8.50
C ALA A 218 -7.22 19.09 8.38
N LYS A 219 -8.53 18.87 8.29
CA LYS A 219 -9.56 19.92 8.07
C LYS A 219 -9.30 20.73 6.79
N VAL A 220 -8.91 20.05 5.73
CA VAL A 220 -8.69 20.62 4.40
C VAL A 220 -9.84 20.20 3.50
N ASP A 221 -10.53 21.17 2.95
CA ASP A 221 -11.55 20.93 1.94
C ASP A 221 -10.90 20.74 0.56
N ASN A 222 -11.43 19.80 -0.25
CA ASN A 222 -11.00 19.56 -1.62
C ASN A 222 -9.49 19.27 -1.78
N PRO A 223 -9.01 18.10 -1.38
CA PRO A 223 -7.62 17.71 -1.60
C PRO A 223 -7.30 17.68 -3.10
N ASN A 224 -6.10 18.16 -3.48
CA ASN A 224 -5.64 18.13 -4.85
C ASN A 224 -5.23 16.69 -5.24
N VAL A 225 -6.22 15.86 -5.59
CA VAL A 225 -6.02 14.43 -5.89
C VAL A 225 -5.15 14.23 -7.14
N ASP A 226 -5.27 15.10 -8.14
CA ASP A 226 -4.42 15.02 -9.34
C ASP A 226 -2.96 15.31 -8.99
N GLY A 227 -2.69 16.34 -8.19
CA GLY A 227 -1.35 16.63 -7.69
C GLY A 227 -0.77 15.48 -6.86
N LEU A 228 -1.59 14.88 -5.98
CA LEU A 228 -1.23 13.69 -5.22
C LEU A 228 -0.81 12.54 -6.13
N THR A 229 -1.58 12.28 -7.17
CA THR A 229 -1.35 11.22 -8.15
C THR A 229 -0.07 11.47 -8.95
N ILE A 230 0.24 12.73 -9.29
CA ILE A 230 1.47 13.09 -10.00
C ILE A 230 2.70 12.77 -9.14
N TYR A 231 2.74 13.18 -7.88
CA TYR A 231 3.97 12.97 -7.11
C TYR A 231 4.12 11.55 -6.57
N SER A 232 3.04 10.83 -6.26
CA SER A 232 3.15 9.39 -5.94
C SER A 232 3.60 8.59 -7.17
N GLY A 233 3.03 8.87 -8.34
CA GLY A 233 3.48 8.26 -9.58
C GLY A 233 4.92 8.61 -9.93
N ALA A 234 5.37 9.86 -9.73
CA ALA A 234 6.77 10.24 -9.93
C ALA A 234 7.71 9.52 -8.95
N ALA A 235 7.27 9.31 -7.71
CA ALA A 235 7.99 8.49 -6.73
C ALA A 235 8.18 7.06 -7.24
N ASP A 236 7.11 6.44 -7.77
CA ASP A 236 7.15 5.09 -8.32
C ASP A 236 8.01 4.96 -9.57
N VAL A 237 8.01 5.98 -10.46
CA VAL A 237 8.94 6.03 -11.60
C VAL A 237 10.38 5.97 -11.12
N LEU A 238 10.74 6.78 -10.13
CA LEU A 238 12.10 6.82 -9.61
C LEU A 238 12.47 5.52 -8.88
N THR A 239 11.61 5.02 -7.99
CA THR A 239 11.89 3.79 -7.27
C THR A 239 11.97 2.60 -8.22
N GLY A 240 11.07 2.48 -9.19
CA GLY A 240 11.05 1.41 -10.18
C GLY A 240 12.30 1.38 -11.06
N LEU A 241 12.87 2.55 -11.44
CA LEU A 241 14.10 2.62 -12.23
C LEU A 241 15.33 2.12 -11.47
N PHE A 242 15.35 2.25 -10.15
CA PHE A 242 16.51 1.89 -9.34
C PHE A 242 16.29 0.65 -8.46
N GLY A 243 15.13 0.01 -8.55
CA GLY A 243 14.86 -1.25 -7.86
C GLY A 243 14.16 -1.12 -6.50
N GLY A 244 13.61 0.06 -6.18
CA GLY A 244 12.87 0.30 -4.95
C GLY A 244 11.43 -0.22 -5.00
N THR A 245 10.75 -0.12 -3.85
CA THR A 245 9.31 -0.44 -3.70
C THR A 245 8.43 0.67 -4.25
N PRO A 246 7.13 0.40 -4.52
CA PRO A 246 6.14 1.45 -4.66
C PRO A 246 6.04 2.29 -3.39
N VAL A 247 5.84 3.61 -3.55
CA VAL A 247 5.69 4.57 -2.46
C VAL A 247 4.47 5.43 -2.75
N GLU A 248 3.38 5.15 -2.07
CA GLU A 248 2.04 5.63 -2.40
C GLU A 248 1.45 6.48 -1.29
N ILE A 249 0.32 7.13 -1.58
CA ILE A 249 -0.49 7.83 -0.58
C ILE A 249 -0.95 6.85 0.48
N THR A 250 -0.82 7.22 1.75
CA THR A 250 -1.20 6.37 2.88
C THR A 250 -2.09 7.11 3.87
N LEU A 251 -2.88 6.34 4.62
CA LEU A 251 -3.56 6.86 5.80
C LEU A 251 -2.50 7.22 6.85
N SER A 252 -2.27 8.52 6.99
CA SER A 252 -1.24 9.03 7.86
C SER A 252 -1.80 9.85 9.01
N SER A 253 -1.46 9.47 10.23
CA SER A 253 -1.80 10.25 11.43
C SER A 253 -1.09 11.61 11.49
N THR A 254 -0.09 11.87 10.62
CA THR A 254 0.53 13.19 10.49
C THR A 254 -0.46 14.28 10.07
N ALA A 255 -1.54 13.90 9.39
CA ALA A 255 -2.61 14.82 8.99
C ALA A 255 -3.43 15.36 10.18
N ALA A 256 -3.55 14.60 11.26
CA ALA A 256 -4.19 15.02 12.49
C ALA A 256 -3.24 15.74 13.47
N ALA A 257 -1.97 15.87 13.11
CA ALA A 257 -0.96 16.54 13.92
C ALA A 257 -1.17 18.07 13.90
N PRO A 258 -0.66 18.81 14.91
CA PRO A 258 -0.77 20.26 14.96
C PRO A 258 -0.20 20.98 13.73
N HIS A 259 0.85 20.41 13.12
CA HIS A 259 1.50 20.96 11.92
C HIS A 259 1.56 19.89 10.81
N PRO A 260 0.43 19.57 10.10
CA PRO A 260 0.34 18.42 9.21
C PRO A 260 1.39 18.39 8.10
N ILE A 261 1.64 19.53 7.42
CA ILE A 261 2.65 19.60 6.36
C ILE A 261 4.04 19.33 6.90
N ALA A 262 4.40 19.96 8.03
CA ALA A 262 5.73 19.76 8.63
C ALA A 262 5.91 18.32 9.13
N ALA A 263 4.90 17.73 9.74
CA ALA A 263 4.93 16.34 10.19
C ALA A 263 5.03 15.35 9.01
N GLY A 264 4.28 15.57 7.93
CA GLY A 264 4.37 14.77 6.71
C GLY A 264 5.73 14.84 6.04
N ILE A 265 6.33 16.04 5.94
CA ILE A 265 7.69 16.22 5.41
C ILE A 265 8.71 15.55 6.33
N LEU A 266 8.59 15.72 7.65
CA LEU A 266 9.50 15.10 8.61
C LEU A 266 9.44 13.55 8.55
N LEU A 267 8.26 12.98 8.37
CA LEU A 267 8.08 11.55 8.11
C LEU A 267 8.91 11.13 6.90
N MET A 268 8.73 11.81 5.77
CA MET A 268 9.40 11.45 4.52
C MET A 268 10.92 11.66 4.60
N ILE A 269 11.39 12.71 5.29
CA ILE A 269 12.82 12.92 5.56
C ILE A 269 13.38 11.78 6.41
N ALA A 270 12.70 11.43 7.51
CA ALA A 270 13.14 10.35 8.40
C ALA A 270 13.23 9.02 7.65
N MET A 271 12.22 8.67 6.86
CA MET A 271 12.25 7.46 6.03
C MET A 271 13.35 7.50 4.99
N ALA A 272 13.53 8.60 4.26
CA ALA A 272 14.61 8.74 3.29
C ALA A 272 15.98 8.54 3.93
N LEU A 273 16.24 9.15 5.08
CA LEU A 273 17.51 9.01 5.79
C LEU A 273 17.77 7.57 6.27
N ILE A 274 16.77 6.92 6.86
CA ILE A 274 16.85 5.53 7.31
C ILE A 274 17.18 4.59 6.13
N LEU A 275 16.51 4.79 4.99
CA LEU A 275 16.68 3.97 3.79
C LEU A 275 18.01 4.23 3.10
N PHE A 276 18.45 5.49 2.95
CA PHE A 276 19.78 5.81 2.41
C PHE A 276 20.91 5.28 3.30
N ALA A 277 20.72 5.33 4.61
CA ALA A 277 21.68 4.76 5.57
C ALA A 277 21.67 3.22 5.59
N ARG A 278 20.77 2.57 4.82
CA ARG A 278 20.60 1.10 4.74
C ARG A 278 20.44 0.44 6.10
N LEU A 279 19.69 1.08 6.97
CA LEU A 279 19.44 0.52 8.30
C LEU A 279 18.45 -0.63 8.23
N VAL A 280 17.51 -0.62 7.24
CA VAL A 280 16.46 -1.63 7.15
C VAL A 280 17.00 -3.05 6.87
N PRO A 281 17.94 -3.30 5.95
CA PRO A 281 18.54 -4.63 5.79
C PRO A 281 19.22 -5.15 7.05
N LYS A 282 19.87 -4.26 7.81
CA LYS A 282 20.48 -4.60 9.11
C LYS A 282 19.42 -4.97 10.15
N MET A 283 18.29 -4.25 10.17
CA MET A 283 17.17 -4.54 11.06
C MET A 283 16.41 -5.82 10.63
N ALA A 284 16.26 -6.06 9.33
CA ALA A 284 15.55 -7.21 8.78
C ALA A 284 16.12 -8.56 9.21
N ARG A 285 17.42 -8.63 9.56
CA ARG A 285 18.04 -9.86 10.11
C ARG A 285 17.42 -10.30 11.46
N TYR A 286 16.82 -9.38 12.18
CA TYR A 286 16.13 -9.66 13.44
C TYR A 286 14.63 -9.82 13.29
N ILE A 287 14.08 -9.46 12.12
CA ILE A 287 12.65 -9.37 11.85
C ILE A 287 12.30 -10.33 10.72
N PRO A 288 11.93 -11.59 11.01
CA PRO A 288 11.47 -12.49 9.96
C PRO A 288 10.19 -11.97 9.31
N SER A 289 10.01 -12.21 8.01
CA SER A 289 8.81 -11.78 7.27
C SER A 289 7.49 -12.27 7.90
N ALA A 290 7.51 -13.43 8.55
CA ALA A 290 6.37 -13.93 9.31
C ALA A 290 5.96 -13.02 10.49
N SER A 291 6.82 -12.13 10.97
CA SER A 291 6.48 -11.18 12.04
C SER A 291 5.43 -10.15 11.62
N ILE A 292 5.29 -9.89 10.32
CA ILE A 292 4.31 -8.93 9.79
C ILE A 292 2.96 -9.61 9.51
N SER A 293 2.92 -10.93 9.47
CA SER A 293 1.75 -11.69 9.01
C SER A 293 0.49 -11.42 9.84
N GLY A 294 0.62 -11.30 11.16
CA GLY A 294 -0.51 -11.00 12.04
C GLY A 294 -1.15 -9.65 11.73
N PHE A 295 -0.32 -8.62 11.56
CA PHE A 295 -0.79 -7.29 11.16
C PHE A 295 -1.48 -7.32 9.78
N LEU A 296 -0.87 -7.95 8.78
CA LEU A 296 -1.47 -8.06 7.44
C LEU A 296 -2.80 -8.80 7.48
N PHE A 297 -2.90 -9.86 8.28
CA PHE A 297 -4.14 -10.60 8.43
C PHE A 297 -5.25 -9.73 9.05
N VAL A 298 -4.95 -8.99 10.11
CA VAL A 298 -5.90 -8.05 10.75
C VAL A 298 -6.27 -6.92 9.78
N LEU A 299 -5.28 -6.30 9.12
CA LEU A 299 -5.50 -5.25 8.14
C LEU A 299 -6.46 -5.72 7.04
N GLY A 300 -6.20 -6.86 6.43
CA GLY A 300 -7.06 -7.40 5.38
C GLY A 300 -8.45 -7.80 5.89
N SER A 301 -8.52 -8.63 6.95
CA SER A 301 -9.76 -9.28 7.37
C SER A 301 -10.67 -8.42 8.25
N MET A 302 -10.11 -7.53 9.05
CA MET A 302 -10.87 -6.74 10.02
C MET A 302 -11.07 -5.29 9.60
N VAL A 303 -10.28 -4.80 8.65
CA VAL A 303 -10.32 -3.40 8.20
C VAL A 303 -10.64 -3.31 6.71
N SER A 304 -9.72 -3.73 5.81
CA SER A 304 -9.88 -3.49 4.37
C SER A 304 -11.13 -4.19 3.80
N VAL A 305 -11.28 -5.50 4.02
CA VAL A 305 -12.42 -6.25 3.46
C VAL A 305 -13.76 -5.74 4.02
N PRO A 306 -13.98 -5.62 5.35
CA PRO A 306 -15.27 -5.17 5.85
C PRO A 306 -15.63 -3.75 5.42
N MET A 307 -14.69 -2.82 5.46
CA MET A 307 -14.92 -1.43 5.10
C MET A 307 -15.24 -1.30 3.61
N SER A 308 -14.41 -1.85 2.74
CA SER A 308 -14.58 -1.70 1.29
C SER A 308 -15.73 -2.55 0.75
N ALA A 309 -15.98 -3.75 1.28
CA ALA A 309 -17.15 -4.55 0.91
C ALA A 309 -18.45 -3.86 1.34
N SER A 310 -18.51 -3.33 2.56
CA SER A 310 -19.68 -2.54 3.01
C SER A 310 -19.94 -1.34 2.11
N ALA A 311 -18.88 -0.59 1.75
CA ALA A 311 -18.99 0.55 0.85
C ALA A 311 -19.45 0.13 -0.55
N SER A 312 -18.98 -1.03 -1.06
CA SER A 312 -19.31 -1.50 -2.41
C SER A 312 -20.78 -1.87 -2.59
N PHE A 313 -21.46 -2.30 -1.52
CA PHE A 313 -22.89 -2.67 -1.53
C PHE A 313 -23.81 -1.56 -1.00
N SER A 314 -23.27 -0.51 -0.39
CA SER A 314 -24.05 0.57 0.21
C SER A 314 -24.76 1.40 -0.84
N GLY A 315 -26.10 1.42 -0.80
CA GLY A 315 -26.92 2.18 -1.75
C GLY A 315 -26.83 1.71 -3.20
N ALA A 316 -26.23 0.52 -3.45
CA ALA A 316 -26.12 -0.04 -4.78
C ALA A 316 -27.46 -0.63 -5.24
N ASP A 317 -27.85 -0.32 -6.48
CA ASP A 317 -28.93 -1.03 -7.16
C ASP A 317 -28.51 -2.47 -7.51
N THR A 318 -29.40 -3.26 -8.09
CA THR A 318 -29.14 -4.67 -8.43
C THR A 318 -27.96 -4.82 -9.38
N ALA A 319 -27.82 -3.96 -10.41
CA ALA A 319 -26.73 -4.02 -11.37
C ALA A 319 -25.36 -3.70 -10.72
N ASN A 320 -25.30 -2.66 -9.88
CA ASN A 320 -24.10 -2.31 -9.13
C ASN A 320 -23.76 -3.36 -8.06
N THR A 321 -24.75 -3.99 -7.42
CA THR A 321 -24.53 -5.11 -6.48
C THR A 321 -23.89 -6.31 -7.16
N LEU A 322 -24.39 -6.71 -8.34
CA LEU A 322 -23.81 -7.80 -9.13
C LEU A 322 -22.39 -7.45 -9.61
N ALA A 323 -22.21 -6.21 -10.08
CA ALA A 323 -20.90 -5.72 -10.50
C ALA A 323 -19.88 -5.71 -9.34
N ALA A 324 -20.27 -5.23 -8.15
CA ALA A 324 -19.44 -5.22 -6.96
C ALA A 324 -19.02 -6.65 -6.56
N GLY A 325 -19.97 -7.59 -6.51
CA GLY A 325 -19.68 -8.99 -6.20
C GLY A 325 -18.71 -9.63 -7.19
N ALA A 326 -18.91 -9.40 -8.49
CA ALA A 326 -18.01 -9.87 -9.54
C ALA A 326 -16.62 -9.24 -9.40
N THR A 327 -16.54 -7.92 -9.13
CA THR A 327 -15.28 -7.21 -8.93
C THR A 327 -14.50 -7.77 -7.76
N ILE A 328 -15.13 -7.96 -6.59
CA ILE A 328 -14.50 -8.55 -5.40
C ILE A 328 -13.93 -9.93 -5.74
N ALA A 329 -14.74 -10.80 -6.33
CA ALA A 329 -14.34 -12.17 -6.62
C ALA A 329 -13.19 -12.25 -7.63
N VAL A 330 -13.30 -11.52 -8.74
CA VAL A 330 -12.28 -11.55 -9.80
C VAL A 330 -11.00 -10.87 -9.34
N THR A 331 -11.08 -9.76 -8.61
CA THR A 331 -9.89 -9.12 -8.00
C THR A 331 -9.16 -10.10 -7.09
N ALA A 332 -9.87 -10.75 -6.18
CA ALA A 332 -9.28 -11.69 -5.23
C ALA A 332 -8.63 -12.92 -5.89
N LEU A 333 -9.16 -13.35 -7.04
CA LEU A 333 -8.66 -14.54 -7.76
C LEU A 333 -7.57 -14.23 -8.79
N VAL A 334 -7.60 -13.05 -9.37
CA VAL A 334 -6.72 -12.65 -10.49
C VAL A 334 -5.90 -11.42 -10.14
N ASP A 335 -6.46 -10.23 -10.28
CA ASP A 335 -5.86 -8.93 -9.91
C ASP A 335 -6.89 -7.78 -10.02
N PRO A 336 -6.57 -6.57 -9.48
CA PRO A 336 -7.46 -5.41 -9.49
C PRO A 336 -7.89 -4.94 -10.88
N PHE A 337 -7.01 -5.00 -11.88
CA PHE A 337 -7.34 -4.56 -13.23
C PHE A 337 -8.39 -5.45 -13.89
N VAL A 338 -8.18 -6.77 -13.83
CA VAL A 338 -9.14 -7.74 -14.36
C VAL A 338 -10.45 -7.69 -13.58
N GLY A 339 -10.38 -7.49 -12.26
CA GLY A 339 -11.55 -7.31 -11.40
C GLY A 339 -12.38 -6.08 -11.79
N LEU A 340 -11.74 -4.94 -12.00
CA LEU A 340 -12.39 -3.71 -12.45
C LEU A 340 -13.10 -3.89 -13.81
N LEU A 341 -12.40 -4.50 -14.78
CA LEU A 341 -13.02 -4.80 -16.09
C LEU A 341 -14.20 -5.74 -15.97
N ALA A 342 -14.10 -6.79 -15.14
CA ALA A 342 -15.20 -7.71 -14.90
C ALA A 342 -16.43 -6.99 -14.30
N GLY A 343 -16.20 -6.11 -13.31
CA GLY A 343 -17.26 -5.30 -12.70
C GLY A 343 -17.97 -4.39 -13.71
N ILE A 344 -17.19 -3.65 -14.50
CA ILE A 344 -17.73 -2.77 -15.55
C ILE A 344 -18.56 -3.60 -16.56
N MET A 345 -18.04 -4.75 -16.99
CA MET A 345 -18.72 -5.63 -17.93
C MET A 345 -20.04 -6.17 -17.36
N ILE A 346 -20.03 -6.67 -16.12
CA ILE A 346 -21.24 -7.17 -15.45
C ILE A 346 -22.27 -6.07 -15.27
N ARG A 347 -21.87 -4.86 -14.85
CA ARG A 347 -22.78 -3.71 -14.77
C ARG A 347 -23.44 -3.41 -16.10
N PHE A 348 -22.64 -3.33 -17.17
CA PHE A 348 -23.15 -3.06 -18.51
C PHE A 348 -24.15 -4.13 -18.99
N LEU A 349 -23.81 -5.42 -18.80
CA LEU A 349 -24.71 -6.54 -19.15
C LEU A 349 -25.99 -6.54 -18.32
N SER A 350 -25.90 -6.23 -17.02
CA SER A 350 -27.08 -6.17 -16.13
C SER A 350 -28.04 -5.05 -16.54
N VAL A 351 -27.51 -3.88 -16.90
CA VAL A 351 -28.31 -2.76 -17.42
C VAL A 351 -28.92 -3.14 -18.77
N ALA A 352 -28.14 -3.70 -19.70
CA ALA A 352 -28.63 -4.09 -21.02
C ALA A 352 -29.66 -5.20 -21.00
N SER A 353 -29.65 -6.10 -20.01
CA SER A 353 -30.64 -7.18 -19.84
C SER A 353 -31.90 -6.78 -19.03
N GLY A 354 -32.00 -5.51 -18.61
CA GLY A 354 -33.14 -5.01 -17.83
C GLY A 354 -33.17 -5.46 -16.36
N ILE A 355 -32.08 -6.06 -15.85
CA ILE A 355 -32.00 -6.47 -14.43
C ILE A 355 -31.90 -5.24 -13.50
N ALA A 356 -31.58 -4.09 -14.05
CA ALA A 356 -31.43 -2.82 -13.31
C ALA A 356 -32.76 -2.03 -13.17
N ALA A 357 -33.89 -2.58 -13.57
CA ALA A 357 -35.18 -1.93 -13.48
C ALA A 357 -35.85 -2.14 -12.10
#